data_bf2fa652825ca5f8e06130619ce675af
#
_entry.id   bf2fa652825ca5f8e06130619ce675af
#
_cell.length_a   1.000
_cell.length_b   1.000
_cell.length_c   1.000
_cell.angle_alpha   90.00
_cell.angle_beta   90.00
_cell.angle_gamma   90.00
#
_symmetry.space_group_name_H-M   'P 1'
#
loop_
_entity.id
_entity.type
_entity.pdbx_description
1 polymer ?
#
loop_
_entity_poly.entity_id
_entity_poly.type
_entity_poly.pdbx_seq_one_letter_code
_entity_poly.pdbx_strand_id
1 'polypeptide(L)'
;MKRSRIIGISIIALIMGILLIVANLYINYNLRKYSVYYAHNIVHKEGTHPELAMALENMDAIYKPNKKNIRYRDDGGFIIYNTFSNNEQVIISCYPRAKELRYIYHDFTKKSYHFNEAFRLEYGYDSSTGLDEIDAKTVDQKALYKDIYNNFGFLVEANVNRKPLINMQKEFNKKYYK
;
A
#
# COMPACT_ATOMS: atom_id res chain seq x y z
N MET A 1 0.95 -45.40 33.32
CA MET A 1 -0.20 -44.66 32.74
C MET A 1 -0.09 -43.12 32.81
N LYS A 2 0.42 -42.46 33.84
CA LYS A 2 0.50 -40.97 33.88
C LYS A 2 1.47 -40.36 32.85
N ARG A 3 2.66 -40.95 32.62
CA ARG A 3 3.67 -40.41 31.67
C ARG A 3 3.17 -40.35 30.19
N SER A 4 2.49 -41.39 29.70
CA SER A 4 1.99 -41.44 28.32
C SER A 4 0.87 -40.40 28.07
N ARG A 5 0.05 -40.11 29.08
CA ARG A 5 -0.96 -39.05 28.98
C ARG A 5 -0.33 -37.65 28.90
N ILE A 6 0.72 -37.38 29.67
CA ILE A 6 1.45 -36.12 29.66
C ILE A 6 2.09 -35.91 28.28
N ILE A 7 2.77 -36.93 27.76
CA ILE A 7 3.36 -36.86 26.40
C ILE A 7 2.28 -36.60 25.33
N GLY A 8 1.14 -37.30 25.41
CA GLY A 8 0.03 -37.06 24.45
C GLY A 8 -0.49 -35.64 24.51
N ILE A 9 -0.70 -35.08 25.71
CA ILE A 9 -1.16 -33.69 25.88
C ILE A 9 -0.14 -32.71 25.31
N SER A 10 1.16 -32.93 25.57
CA SER A 10 2.22 -32.07 25.06
C SER A 10 2.32 -32.07 23.54
N ILE A 11 2.12 -33.21 22.91
CA ILE A 11 2.09 -33.33 21.43
C ILE A 11 0.89 -32.56 20.86
N ILE A 12 -0.30 -32.71 21.45
CA ILE A 12 -1.51 -32.01 21.01
C ILE A 12 -1.30 -30.48 21.16
N ALA A 13 -0.77 -30.03 22.29
CA ALA A 13 -0.49 -28.60 22.51
C ALA A 13 0.52 -28.05 21.48
N LEU A 14 1.55 -28.83 21.13
CA LEU A 14 2.53 -28.46 20.12
C LEU A 14 1.86 -28.32 18.74
N ILE A 15 1.05 -29.30 18.34
CA ILE A 15 0.31 -29.28 17.06
C ILE A 15 -0.63 -28.07 17.02
N MET A 16 -1.37 -27.81 18.08
CA MET A 16 -2.25 -26.63 18.17
C MET A 16 -1.46 -25.31 18.05
N GLY A 17 -0.28 -25.22 18.68
CA GLY A 17 0.60 -24.07 18.57
C GLY A 17 1.05 -23.84 17.12
N ILE A 18 1.48 -24.89 16.42
CA ILE A 18 1.88 -24.83 15.01
C ILE A 18 0.71 -24.38 14.13
N LEU A 19 -0.48 -24.95 14.33
CA LEU A 19 -1.68 -24.57 13.57
C LEU A 19 -2.05 -23.10 13.75
N LEU A 20 -1.94 -22.56 14.96
CA LEU A 20 -2.17 -21.14 15.24
C LEU A 20 -1.17 -20.24 14.52
N ILE A 21 0.11 -20.63 14.50
CA ILE A 21 1.15 -19.89 13.77
C ILE A 21 0.85 -19.88 12.28
N VAL A 22 0.56 -21.04 11.68
CA VAL A 22 0.23 -21.18 10.27
C VAL A 22 -1.01 -20.36 9.92
N ALA A 23 -2.05 -20.42 10.74
CA ALA A 23 -3.26 -19.62 10.54
C ALA A 23 -2.96 -18.12 10.56
N ASN A 24 -2.14 -17.65 11.50
CA ASN A 24 -1.76 -16.23 11.57
C ASN A 24 -0.94 -15.80 10.36
N LEU A 25 0.02 -16.60 9.91
CA LEU A 25 0.80 -16.34 8.70
C LEU A 25 -0.11 -16.27 7.46
N TYR A 26 -1.06 -17.19 7.34
CA TYR A 26 -2.03 -17.20 6.25
C TYR A 26 -2.93 -15.95 6.26
N ILE A 27 -3.45 -15.55 7.44
CA ILE A 27 -4.25 -14.33 7.59
C ILE A 27 -3.45 -13.11 7.13
N ASN A 28 -2.23 -12.93 7.64
CA ASN A 28 -1.40 -11.79 7.27
C ASN A 28 -1.07 -11.77 5.77
N TYR A 29 -0.74 -12.92 5.19
CA TYR A 29 -0.50 -13.04 3.75
C TYR A 29 -1.75 -12.69 2.93
N ASN A 30 -2.92 -13.21 3.31
CA ASN A 30 -4.19 -12.93 2.65
C ASN A 30 -4.52 -11.45 2.68
N LEU A 31 -4.43 -10.81 3.86
CA LEU A 31 -4.73 -9.39 4.04
C LEU A 31 -3.82 -8.49 3.19
N ARG A 32 -2.54 -8.84 3.03
CA ARG A 32 -1.60 -8.09 2.21
C ARG A 32 -1.82 -8.31 0.72
N LYS A 33 -1.97 -9.56 0.30
CA LYS A 33 -2.16 -9.96 -1.10
C LYS A 33 -3.43 -9.36 -1.72
N TYR A 34 -4.51 -9.26 -0.94
CA TYR A 34 -5.81 -8.76 -1.37
C TYR A 34 -6.15 -7.40 -0.76
N SER A 35 -5.14 -6.66 -0.30
CA SER A 35 -5.31 -5.39 0.40
C SER A 35 -6.10 -4.36 -0.41
N VAL A 36 -5.85 -4.26 -1.72
CA VAL A 36 -6.56 -3.34 -2.62
C VAL A 36 -8.04 -3.72 -2.75
N TYR A 37 -8.34 -5.02 -2.89
CA TYR A 37 -9.71 -5.51 -2.92
C TYR A 37 -10.45 -5.17 -1.62
N TYR A 38 -9.83 -5.40 -0.47
CA TYR A 38 -10.44 -5.07 0.82
C TYR A 38 -10.62 -3.57 1.01
N ALA A 39 -9.64 -2.77 0.62
CA ALA A 39 -9.71 -1.31 0.69
C ALA A 39 -10.84 -0.75 -0.18
N HIS A 40 -11.10 -1.36 -1.33
CA HIS A 40 -12.22 -0.97 -2.19
C HIS A 40 -13.59 -1.21 -1.56
N ASN A 41 -13.70 -2.20 -0.67
CA ASN A 41 -14.96 -2.59 -0.03
C ASN A 41 -15.18 -1.93 1.35
N ILE A 42 -14.46 -0.85 1.67
CA ILE A 42 -14.73 -0.04 2.86
C ILE A 42 -15.49 1.23 2.50
N VAL A 43 -16.05 1.89 3.52
CA VAL A 43 -16.61 3.24 3.37
C VAL A 43 -15.46 4.23 3.24
N HIS A 44 -15.36 4.89 2.08
CA HIS A 44 -14.33 5.90 1.83
C HIS A 44 -14.68 7.21 2.52
N LYS A 45 -13.69 7.78 3.21
CA LYS A 45 -13.78 9.15 3.71
C LYS A 45 -13.38 10.09 2.56
N GLU A 46 -14.02 11.25 2.49
CA GLU A 46 -13.70 12.26 1.49
C GLU A 46 -12.21 12.64 1.51
N GLY A 47 -11.61 12.74 0.33
CA GLY A 47 -10.20 13.07 0.15
C GLY A 47 -9.23 11.97 0.58
N THR A 48 -9.69 10.71 0.75
CA THR A 48 -8.81 9.55 1.00
C THR A 48 -8.79 8.61 -0.20
N HIS A 49 -7.66 7.93 -0.40
CA HIS A 49 -7.45 6.99 -1.52
C HIS A 49 -6.91 5.66 -0.99
N PRO A 50 -7.74 4.89 -0.24
CA PRO A 50 -7.29 3.70 0.48
C PRO A 50 -6.80 2.59 -0.45
N GLU A 51 -7.36 2.43 -1.65
CA GLU A 51 -6.91 1.42 -2.60
C GLU A 51 -5.47 1.69 -3.06
N LEU A 52 -5.16 2.94 -3.37
CA LEU A 52 -3.82 3.33 -3.80
C LEU A 52 -2.83 3.22 -2.64
N ALA A 53 -3.20 3.67 -1.44
CA ALA A 53 -2.41 3.48 -0.23
C ALA A 53 -2.07 2.00 -0.01
N MET A 54 -3.09 1.13 -0.05
CA MET A 54 -2.90 -0.31 0.13
C MET A 54 -2.09 -0.96 -0.98
N ALA A 55 -2.20 -0.47 -2.23
CA ALA A 55 -1.36 -0.94 -3.32
C ALA A 55 0.12 -0.61 -3.08
N LEU A 56 0.41 0.60 -2.63
CA LEU A 56 1.77 1.04 -2.36
C LEU A 56 2.38 0.35 -1.12
N GLU A 57 1.62 0.21 -0.03
CA GLU A 57 2.11 -0.42 1.20
C GLU A 57 2.37 -1.93 1.08
N ASN A 58 1.67 -2.60 0.18
CA ASN A 58 1.74 -4.05 0.03
C ASN A 58 2.32 -4.47 -1.32
N MET A 59 3.17 -3.64 -1.91
CA MET A 59 3.72 -3.84 -3.25
C MET A 59 4.50 -5.15 -3.41
N ASP A 60 5.06 -5.69 -2.35
CA ASP A 60 5.73 -6.99 -2.33
C ASP A 60 4.76 -8.18 -2.35
N ALA A 61 3.48 -7.96 -2.02
CA ALA A 61 2.46 -9.02 -1.91
C ALA A 61 1.38 -8.95 -2.99
N ILE A 62 1.06 -7.77 -3.53
CA ILE A 62 0.05 -7.60 -4.58
C ILE A 62 0.55 -8.02 -5.96
N TYR A 63 -0.35 -8.14 -6.92
CA TYR A 63 0.02 -8.32 -8.32
C TYR A 63 0.57 -7.03 -8.92
N LYS A 64 1.76 -7.11 -9.52
CA LYS A 64 2.45 -6.02 -10.21
C LYS A 64 2.37 -6.26 -11.72
N PRO A 65 1.57 -5.46 -12.46
CA PRO A 65 1.55 -5.55 -13.92
C PRO A 65 2.92 -5.25 -14.52
N ASN A 66 3.37 -6.12 -15.43
CA ASN A 66 4.60 -5.88 -16.18
C ASN A 66 4.32 -4.89 -17.33
N LYS A 67 4.67 -3.63 -17.15
CA LYS A 67 4.57 -2.58 -18.18
C LYS A 67 5.96 -2.08 -18.54
N LYS A 68 6.24 -1.92 -19.83
CA LYS A 68 7.57 -1.55 -20.37
C LYS A 68 8.15 -0.26 -19.77
N ASN A 69 7.28 0.70 -19.49
CA ASN A 69 7.64 2.02 -18.95
C ASN A 69 7.65 2.08 -17.41
N ILE A 70 7.28 1.00 -16.73
CA ILE A 70 7.19 0.95 -15.27
C ILE A 70 8.34 0.15 -14.70
N ARG A 71 9.03 0.74 -13.72
CA ARG A 71 10.05 0.06 -12.93
C ARG A 71 9.67 0.09 -11.46
N TYR A 72 9.78 -1.05 -10.80
CA TYR A 72 9.59 -1.22 -9.37
C TYR A 72 10.95 -1.36 -8.68
N ARG A 73 11.14 -0.67 -7.57
CA ARG A 73 12.33 -0.76 -6.72
C ARG A 73 11.92 -0.92 -5.27
N ASP A 74 12.64 -1.78 -4.54
CA ASP A 74 12.52 -1.97 -3.11
C ASP A 74 13.89 -1.65 -2.50
N ASP A 75 13.98 -0.50 -1.81
CA ASP A 75 15.22 0.03 -1.25
C ASP A 75 14.91 0.78 0.05
N GLY A 76 14.55 0.01 1.08
CA GLY A 76 14.08 0.57 2.35
C GLY A 76 12.68 1.19 2.31
N GLY A 77 12.06 1.20 1.14
CA GLY A 77 10.71 1.60 0.80
C GLY A 77 10.39 1.17 -0.62
N PHE A 78 9.12 1.21 -0.99
CA PHE A 78 8.68 0.87 -2.35
C PHE A 78 8.69 2.11 -3.23
N ILE A 79 9.39 2.05 -4.35
CA ILE A 79 9.49 3.14 -5.32
C ILE A 79 9.04 2.64 -6.69
N ILE A 80 8.16 3.38 -7.33
CA ILE A 80 7.70 3.10 -8.68
C ILE A 80 8.05 4.27 -9.58
N TYR A 81 8.73 3.97 -10.66
CA TYR A 81 9.08 4.90 -11.72
C TYR A 81 8.16 4.67 -12.91
N ASN A 82 7.54 5.73 -13.43
CA ASN A 82 6.89 5.73 -14.73
C ASN A 82 7.70 6.64 -15.66
N THR A 83 8.32 6.05 -16.69
CA THR A 83 9.22 6.75 -17.62
C THR A 83 8.51 6.98 -18.95
N PHE A 84 8.46 8.22 -19.39
CA PHE A 84 7.89 8.62 -20.67
C PHE A 84 8.90 8.50 -21.83
N SER A 85 8.40 8.63 -23.06
CA SER A 85 9.21 8.50 -24.29
C SER A 85 10.33 9.54 -24.42
N ASN A 86 10.17 10.70 -23.79
CA ASN A 86 11.17 11.77 -23.70
C ASN A 86 12.17 11.62 -22.55
N ASN A 87 12.19 10.46 -21.88
CA ASN A 87 12.96 10.16 -20.67
C ASN A 87 12.57 10.95 -19.41
N GLU A 88 11.52 11.74 -19.45
CA GLU A 88 10.93 12.29 -18.23
C GLU A 88 10.33 11.19 -17.38
N GLN A 89 10.32 11.41 -16.06
CA GLN A 89 9.83 10.43 -15.10
C GLN A 89 8.88 11.09 -14.10
N VAL A 90 7.83 10.37 -13.76
CA VAL A 90 7.09 10.59 -12.52
C VAL A 90 7.36 9.42 -11.57
N ILE A 91 7.42 9.72 -10.30
CA ILE A 91 7.84 8.76 -9.28
C ILE A 91 6.82 8.78 -8.14
N ILE A 92 6.41 7.61 -7.69
CA ILE A 92 5.70 7.49 -6.43
C ILE A 92 6.48 6.56 -5.50
N SER A 93 6.63 6.98 -4.25
CA SER A 93 7.32 6.19 -3.22
C SER A 93 6.45 6.02 -1.99
N CYS A 94 6.62 4.89 -1.32
CA CYS A 94 5.99 4.55 -0.05
C CYS A 94 7.05 4.10 0.94
N TYR A 95 7.05 4.72 2.11
CA TYR A 95 7.91 4.37 3.24
C TYR A 95 7.06 3.84 4.40
N PRO A 96 6.71 2.54 4.43
CA PRO A 96 5.72 1.98 5.36
C PRO A 96 6.07 2.14 6.84
N ARG A 97 7.34 2.39 7.15
CA ARG A 97 7.85 2.60 8.52
C ARG A 97 7.87 4.07 8.94
N ALA A 98 7.67 5.00 8.01
CA ALA A 98 7.59 6.42 8.33
C ALA A 98 6.26 6.72 9.03
N LYS A 99 6.32 7.50 10.12
CA LYS A 99 5.11 7.83 10.91
C LYS A 99 4.32 8.98 10.29
N GLU A 100 5.00 9.97 9.74
CA GLU A 100 4.37 11.23 9.32
C GLU A 100 4.29 11.40 7.80
N LEU A 101 5.32 10.96 7.07
CA LEU A 101 5.41 11.11 5.62
C LEU A 101 5.50 9.74 4.97
N ARG A 102 4.35 9.16 4.69
CA ARG A 102 4.29 7.79 4.22
C ARG A 102 4.43 7.67 2.72
N TYR A 103 3.88 8.63 1.96
CA TYR A 103 3.93 8.59 0.50
C TYR A 103 4.46 9.90 -0.06
N ILE A 104 5.26 9.81 -1.13
CA ILE A 104 5.79 10.97 -1.84
C ILE A 104 5.54 10.74 -3.34
N TYR A 105 4.92 11.72 -3.98
CA TYR A 105 4.76 11.77 -5.42
C TYR A 105 5.62 12.88 -6.00
N HIS A 106 6.46 12.55 -6.99
CA HIS A 106 7.26 13.52 -7.75
C HIS A 106 6.68 13.59 -9.16
N ASP A 107 6.25 14.77 -9.57
CA ASP A 107 5.79 15.02 -10.92
C ASP A 107 6.95 15.36 -11.88
N PHE A 108 6.64 15.47 -13.17
CA PHE A 108 7.65 15.82 -14.17
C PHE A 108 8.06 17.31 -14.13
N THR A 109 7.35 18.17 -13.36
CA THR A 109 7.65 19.60 -13.21
C THR A 109 8.61 19.88 -12.06
N LYS A 110 9.23 18.83 -11.49
CA LYS A 110 10.13 18.88 -10.31
C LYS A 110 9.44 19.28 -9.01
N LYS A 111 8.12 19.11 -8.93
CA LYS A 111 7.39 19.24 -7.68
C LYS A 111 7.29 17.90 -6.98
N SER A 112 7.36 17.92 -5.67
CA SER A 112 7.09 16.76 -4.82
C SER A 112 5.90 17.04 -3.90
N TYR A 113 5.05 16.05 -3.75
CA TYR A 113 3.85 16.11 -2.92
C TYR A 113 3.91 15.02 -1.87
N HIS A 114 3.70 15.40 -0.62
CA HIS A 114 3.85 14.55 0.55
C HIS A 114 2.49 14.25 1.16
N PHE A 115 2.23 12.96 1.41
CA PHE A 115 0.94 12.48 1.88
C PHE A 115 1.09 11.70 3.18
N ASN A 116 0.07 11.81 4.04
CA ASN A 116 -0.03 11.06 5.28
C ASN A 116 -0.47 9.60 5.05
N GLU A 117 -0.68 8.86 6.14
CA GLU A 117 -1.08 7.45 6.10
C GLU A 117 -2.44 7.18 5.44
N ALA A 118 -3.33 8.18 5.37
CA ALA A 118 -4.62 8.08 4.69
C ALA A 118 -4.54 8.48 3.20
N PHE A 119 -3.32 8.67 2.67
CA PHE A 119 -3.04 9.19 1.33
C PHE A 119 -3.70 10.56 1.11
N ARG A 120 -3.67 11.42 2.13
CA ARG A 120 -4.15 12.79 2.08
C ARG A 120 -2.96 13.73 1.96
N LEU A 121 -3.02 14.70 1.04
CA LEU A 121 -1.95 15.69 0.85
C LEU A 121 -1.75 16.52 2.11
N GLU A 122 -0.50 16.61 2.58
CA GLU A 122 -0.07 17.44 3.71
C GLU A 122 0.60 18.73 3.23
N TYR A 123 1.58 18.62 2.33
CA TYR A 123 2.30 19.73 1.72
C TYR A 123 3.05 19.27 0.46
N GLY A 124 3.69 20.21 -0.23
CA GLY A 124 4.60 19.92 -1.34
C GLY A 124 5.84 20.79 -1.30
N TYR A 125 6.77 20.52 -2.24
CA TYR A 125 7.94 21.34 -2.52
C TYR A 125 8.10 21.55 -4.02
N ASP A 126 8.54 22.75 -4.41
CA ASP A 126 8.95 23.07 -5.77
C ASP A 126 10.48 23.15 -5.84
N SER A 127 11.10 22.11 -6.42
CA SER A 127 12.56 22.06 -6.58
C SER A 127 13.07 22.90 -7.75
N SER A 128 12.19 23.45 -8.58
CA SER A 128 12.57 24.33 -9.70
C SER A 128 12.93 25.73 -9.23
N THR A 129 12.40 26.14 -8.07
CA THR A 129 12.54 27.48 -7.48
C THR A 129 13.45 27.53 -6.25
N GLY A 130 14.03 26.39 -5.83
CA GLY A 130 14.96 26.31 -4.70
C GLY A 130 14.39 25.67 -3.43
N LEU A 131 13.43 24.75 -3.58
CA LEU A 131 12.71 24.05 -2.50
C LEU A 131 11.69 24.91 -1.76
N ASP A 132 10.97 25.74 -2.49
CA ASP A 132 9.85 26.48 -1.91
C ASP A 132 8.72 25.53 -1.49
N GLU A 133 8.22 25.71 -0.27
CA GLU A 133 7.13 24.91 0.26
C GLU A 133 5.80 25.29 -0.42
N ILE A 134 5.03 24.28 -0.81
CA ILE A 134 3.70 24.42 -1.39
C ILE A 134 2.67 24.05 -0.32
N ASP A 135 1.85 25.03 0.08
CA ASP A 135 0.71 24.76 0.99
C ASP A 135 -0.31 23.88 0.28
N ALA A 136 -0.68 22.76 0.90
CA ALA A 136 -1.69 21.83 0.39
C ALA A 136 -3.03 22.48 0.03
N LYS A 137 -3.38 23.59 0.67
CA LYS A 137 -4.62 24.35 0.40
C LYS A 137 -4.59 25.09 -0.93
N THR A 138 -3.40 25.40 -1.47
CA THR A 138 -3.23 26.10 -2.74
C THR A 138 -3.18 25.13 -3.93
N VAL A 139 -3.04 23.83 -3.68
CA VAL A 139 -2.95 22.79 -4.71
C VAL A 139 -4.35 22.43 -5.21
N ASP A 140 -4.53 22.37 -6.53
CA ASP A 140 -5.69 21.70 -7.11
C ASP A 140 -5.58 20.18 -6.87
N GLN A 141 -6.09 19.75 -5.72
CA GLN A 141 -6.02 18.36 -5.29
C GLN A 141 -6.72 17.43 -6.28
N LYS A 142 -7.81 17.87 -6.93
CA LYS A 142 -8.51 17.06 -7.92
C LYS A 142 -7.64 16.79 -9.15
N ALA A 143 -6.94 17.80 -9.64
CA ALA A 143 -6.00 17.64 -10.74
C ALA A 143 -4.81 16.77 -10.34
N LEU A 144 -4.25 16.99 -9.14
CA LEU A 144 -3.14 16.19 -8.60
C LEU A 144 -3.51 14.70 -8.48
N TYR A 145 -4.62 14.36 -7.86
CA TYR A 145 -5.04 12.96 -7.73
C TYR A 145 -5.35 12.33 -9.08
N LYS A 146 -5.96 13.09 -10.01
CA LYS A 146 -6.17 12.61 -11.38
C LYS A 146 -4.84 12.28 -12.07
N ASP A 147 -3.82 13.10 -11.90
CA ASP A 147 -2.49 12.85 -12.45
C ASP A 147 -1.85 11.60 -11.82
N ILE A 148 -1.89 11.45 -10.49
CA ILE A 148 -1.41 10.26 -9.79
C ILE A 148 -2.10 9.00 -10.31
N TYR A 149 -3.44 9.02 -10.47
CA TYR A 149 -4.17 7.86 -10.98
C TYR A 149 -3.91 7.57 -12.46
N ASN A 150 -3.70 8.58 -13.29
CA ASN A 150 -3.27 8.38 -14.68
C ASN A 150 -1.93 7.63 -14.77
N ASN A 151 -1.01 7.91 -13.83
CA ASN A 151 0.33 7.33 -13.82
C ASN A 151 0.42 5.98 -13.08
N PHE A 152 -0.34 5.79 -11.99
CA PHE A 152 -0.20 4.67 -11.08
C PHE A 152 -1.50 3.92 -10.76
N GLY A 153 -2.65 4.40 -11.23
CA GLY A 153 -3.98 3.78 -11.01
C GLY A 153 -4.08 2.35 -11.56
N PHE A 154 -3.23 2.01 -12.53
CA PHE A 154 -3.15 0.64 -13.06
C PHE A 154 -2.86 -0.43 -11.99
N LEU A 155 -2.22 -0.05 -10.87
CA LEU A 155 -2.00 -0.95 -9.73
C LEU A 155 -3.31 -1.27 -9.03
N VAL A 156 -4.16 -0.26 -8.87
CA VAL A 156 -5.50 -0.43 -8.29
C VAL A 156 -6.36 -1.27 -9.25
N GLU A 157 -6.43 -0.91 -10.52
CA GLU A 157 -7.20 -1.63 -11.55
C GLU A 157 -6.84 -3.12 -11.63
N ALA A 158 -5.53 -3.43 -11.56
CA ALA A 158 -5.04 -4.80 -11.64
C ALA A 158 -5.35 -5.65 -10.41
N ASN A 159 -5.70 -5.05 -9.27
CA ASN A 159 -5.87 -5.73 -8.00
C ASN A 159 -7.28 -5.62 -7.39
N VAL A 160 -8.05 -4.59 -7.72
CA VAL A 160 -9.37 -4.31 -7.13
C VAL A 160 -10.37 -5.45 -7.32
N ASN A 161 -10.32 -6.15 -8.44
CA ASN A 161 -11.20 -7.27 -8.77
C ASN A 161 -10.62 -8.65 -8.40
N ARG A 162 -9.45 -8.72 -7.78
CA ARG A 162 -8.83 -9.97 -7.35
C ARG A 162 -9.43 -10.43 -6.02
N LYS A 163 -10.49 -11.23 -6.11
CA LYS A 163 -11.19 -11.72 -4.93
C LYS A 163 -10.38 -12.81 -4.21
N PRO A 164 -10.30 -12.77 -2.86
CA PRO A 164 -9.71 -13.85 -2.08
C PRO A 164 -10.63 -15.08 -2.05
N LEU A 165 -10.06 -16.28 -1.92
CA LEU A 165 -10.82 -17.52 -1.69
C LEU A 165 -11.55 -17.47 -0.34
N ILE A 166 -10.89 -16.95 0.69
CA ILE A 166 -11.47 -16.73 2.01
C ILE A 166 -11.54 -15.22 2.23
N ASN A 167 -12.74 -14.69 2.35
CA ASN A 167 -12.96 -13.27 2.61
C ASN A 167 -12.67 -12.94 4.08
N MET A 168 -11.70 -12.06 4.28
CA MET A 168 -11.25 -11.59 5.60
C MET A 168 -11.47 -10.08 5.79
N GLN A 169 -12.58 -9.56 5.26
CA GLN A 169 -12.89 -8.13 5.35
C GLN A 169 -12.95 -7.61 6.79
N LYS A 170 -13.48 -8.42 7.72
CA LYS A 170 -13.54 -8.05 9.15
C LYS A 170 -12.16 -7.89 9.76
N GLU A 171 -11.26 -8.83 9.49
CA GLU A 171 -9.87 -8.81 9.94
C GLU A 171 -9.11 -7.64 9.34
N PHE A 172 -9.35 -7.36 8.05
CA PHE A 172 -8.80 -6.22 7.35
C PHE A 172 -9.25 -4.90 8.00
N ASN A 173 -10.55 -4.71 8.21
CA ASN A 173 -11.10 -3.51 8.85
C ASN A 173 -10.54 -3.34 10.26
N LYS A 174 -10.44 -4.42 11.05
CA LYS A 174 -9.85 -4.37 12.40
C LYS A 174 -8.39 -3.94 12.41
N LYS A 175 -7.62 -4.30 11.37
CA LYS A 175 -6.19 -4.03 11.28
C LYS A 175 -5.89 -2.63 10.76
N TYR A 176 -6.61 -2.19 9.74
CA TYR A 176 -6.27 -0.97 8.98
C TYR A 176 -7.28 0.18 9.15
N TYR A 177 -8.50 -0.09 9.64
CA TYR A 177 -9.58 0.90 9.75
C TYR A 177 -10.25 0.78 11.12
N LYS A 178 -9.59 1.33 12.13
CA LYS A 178 -10.16 1.45 13.49
C LYS A 178 -10.94 2.75 13.63
#